data_115770f22f7c4a78f2319ad87da3a3ff
#
_entry.id   115770f22f7c4a78f2319ad87da3a3ff
#
_cell.length_a   1.000
_cell.length_b   1.000
_cell.length_c   1.000
_cell.angle_alpha   90.00
_cell.angle_beta   90.00
_cell.angle_gamma   90.00
#
_symmetry.space_group_name_H-M   'P 1'
#
loop_
_entity.id
_entity.type
_entity.pdbx_description
1 polymer ?
#
loop_
_entity_poly.entity_id
_entity_poly.type
_entity_poly.pdbx_seq_one_letter_code
_entity_poly.pdbx_strand_id
1 'polypeptide(L)'
;VQFPASPYEDLFVAWLCTGPNSVISHESALTVYELSDALPGEIHIIVPRTASRRKAGIRLHTNRLAADEVTQRAGLPITTVARTIADVITGGLARDQIRQASHEALQRGLTTRENLLAQAVRRGEQTSLLMGDLLQSEENP
;
A
#
# COMPACT_ATOMS: atom_id res chain seq x y z
N VAL A 1 -11.06 -32.34 9.62
CA VAL A 1 -11.12 -30.98 10.15
C VAL A 1 -10.53 -30.02 9.14
N GLN A 2 -11.36 -29.12 8.65
CA GLN A 2 -10.88 -28.06 7.76
C GLN A 2 -10.49 -26.86 8.60
N PHE A 3 -9.22 -26.46 8.47
CA PHE A 3 -8.79 -25.21 9.06
C PHE A 3 -9.18 -24.06 8.14
N PRO A 4 -9.70 -22.96 8.70
CA PRO A 4 -9.98 -21.80 7.86
C PRO A 4 -8.69 -21.33 7.15
N ALA A 5 -8.81 -20.98 5.89
CA ALA A 5 -7.68 -20.41 5.15
C ALA A 5 -7.23 -19.12 5.83
N SER A 6 -5.91 -18.90 5.87
CA SER A 6 -5.38 -17.62 6.33
C SER A 6 -5.98 -16.50 5.50
N PRO A 7 -6.38 -15.36 6.11
CA PRO A 7 -6.89 -14.23 5.33
C PRO A 7 -5.88 -13.68 4.33
N TYR A 8 -4.61 -14.06 4.45
CA TYR A 8 -3.54 -13.61 3.56
C TYR A 8 -3.00 -14.72 2.67
N GLU A 9 -3.66 -15.86 2.62
CA GLU A 9 -3.21 -17.00 1.81
C GLU A 9 -3.04 -16.61 0.34
N ASP A 10 -4.02 -15.90 -0.22
CA ASP A 10 -3.97 -15.44 -1.60
C ASP A 10 -2.78 -14.52 -1.85
N LEU A 11 -2.44 -13.69 -0.87
CA LEU A 11 -1.29 -12.79 -0.95
C LEU A 11 0.02 -13.57 -0.94
N PHE A 12 0.13 -14.61 -0.11
CA PHE A 12 1.30 -15.49 -0.09
C PHE A 12 1.49 -16.20 -1.43
N VAL A 13 0.40 -16.75 -1.98
CA VAL A 13 0.44 -17.42 -3.28
C VAL A 13 0.88 -16.44 -4.37
N ALA A 14 0.30 -15.24 -4.39
CA ALA A 14 0.67 -14.22 -5.37
C ALA A 14 2.13 -13.81 -5.24
N TRP A 15 2.61 -13.63 -4.01
CA TRP A 15 4.01 -13.29 -3.76
C TRP A 15 4.95 -14.40 -4.27
N LEU A 16 4.64 -15.66 -3.96
CA LEU A 16 5.44 -16.79 -4.44
C LEU A 16 5.46 -16.86 -5.98
N CYS A 17 4.33 -16.56 -6.62
CA CYS A 17 4.23 -16.57 -8.07
C CYS A 17 4.99 -15.44 -8.74
N THR A 18 5.21 -14.33 -8.06
CA THR A 18 5.86 -13.13 -8.63
C THR A 18 7.33 -13.03 -8.28
N GLY A 19 7.82 -13.85 -7.36
CA GLY A 19 9.23 -13.95 -7.03
C GLY A 19 9.62 -13.32 -5.71
N PRO A 20 10.84 -13.63 -5.21
CA PRO A 20 11.28 -13.22 -3.87
C PRO A 20 11.51 -11.71 -3.71
N ASN A 21 11.69 -10.99 -4.82
CA ASN A 21 11.92 -9.55 -4.79
C ASN A 21 10.63 -8.74 -4.99
N SER A 22 9.48 -9.41 -5.01
CA SER A 22 8.19 -8.72 -5.09
C SER A 22 7.71 -8.29 -3.70
N VAL A 23 6.90 -7.22 -3.68
CA VAL A 23 6.46 -6.57 -2.45
C VAL A 23 4.95 -6.28 -2.55
N ILE A 24 4.20 -6.69 -1.55
CA ILE A 24 2.76 -6.37 -1.46
C ILE A 24 2.61 -4.85 -1.33
N SER A 25 1.70 -4.27 -2.11
CA SER A 25 1.59 -2.82 -2.22
C SER A 25 0.16 -2.34 -2.41
N HIS A 26 -0.02 -1.02 -2.50
CA HIS A 26 -1.27 -0.36 -2.89
C HIS A 26 -2.47 -0.85 -2.05
N GLU A 27 -3.61 -1.13 -2.68
CA GLU A 27 -4.82 -1.55 -1.98
C GLU A 27 -4.63 -2.87 -1.22
N SER A 28 -3.79 -3.77 -1.71
CA SER A 28 -3.50 -5.03 -1.00
C SER A 28 -2.73 -4.76 0.31
N ALA A 29 -1.80 -3.82 0.29
CA ALA A 29 -1.10 -3.42 1.52
C ALA A 29 -2.06 -2.75 2.51
N LEU A 30 -2.98 -1.90 2.03
CA LEU A 30 -4.00 -1.30 2.90
C LEU A 30 -4.81 -2.38 3.62
N THR A 31 -5.15 -3.45 2.91
CA THR A 31 -5.89 -4.57 3.49
C THR A 31 -5.10 -5.27 4.59
N VAL A 32 -3.81 -5.51 4.37
CA VAL A 32 -2.95 -6.15 5.37
C VAL A 32 -2.82 -5.28 6.63
N TYR A 33 -2.72 -3.97 6.45
CA TYR A 33 -2.67 -3.03 7.59
C TYR A 33 -4.04 -2.80 8.22
N GLU A 34 -5.10 -3.35 7.63
CA GLU A 34 -6.48 -3.12 8.08
C GLU A 34 -6.85 -1.64 8.04
N LEU A 35 -6.41 -0.96 6.98
CA LEU A 35 -6.67 0.45 6.73
C LEU A 35 -7.76 0.68 5.68
N SER A 36 -8.35 -0.41 5.17
CA SER A 36 -9.43 -0.33 4.19
C SER A 36 -10.40 -1.47 4.42
N ASP A 37 -11.69 -1.17 4.34
CA ASP A 37 -12.77 -2.17 4.39
C ASP A 37 -13.06 -2.75 3.01
N ALA A 38 -12.57 -2.12 1.96
CA ALA A 38 -12.79 -2.57 0.60
C ALA A 38 -11.90 -3.77 0.28
N LEU A 39 -12.48 -4.81 -0.34
CA LEU A 39 -11.70 -5.92 -0.85
C LEU A 39 -11.21 -5.56 -2.24
N PRO A 40 -9.91 -5.53 -2.48
CA PRO A 40 -9.40 -5.26 -3.82
C PRO A 40 -9.87 -6.34 -4.80
N GLY A 41 -10.24 -5.93 -6.02
CA GLY A 41 -10.59 -6.87 -7.08
C GLY A 41 -9.40 -7.64 -7.59
N GLU A 42 -8.20 -7.08 -7.43
CA GLU A 42 -6.94 -7.68 -7.82
C GLU A 42 -5.93 -7.57 -6.68
N ILE A 43 -4.95 -8.46 -6.67
CA ILE A 43 -3.83 -8.37 -5.73
C ILE A 43 -2.78 -7.43 -6.33
N HIS A 44 -2.40 -6.41 -5.58
CA HIS A 44 -1.42 -5.41 -6.03
C HIS A 44 -0.03 -5.76 -5.49
N ILE A 45 0.92 -5.90 -6.39
CA ILE A 45 2.30 -6.27 -6.06
C ILE A 45 3.26 -5.39 -6.86
N ILE A 46 4.28 -4.87 -6.20
CA ILE A 46 5.39 -4.20 -6.87
C ILE A 46 6.45 -5.26 -7.18
N VAL A 47 6.87 -5.33 -8.43
CA VAL A 47 7.88 -6.28 -8.90
C VAL A 47 9.07 -5.52 -9.50
N PRO A 48 10.27 -6.15 -9.53
CA PRO A 48 11.39 -5.57 -10.26
C PRO A 48 11.06 -5.45 -11.74
N ARG A 49 11.69 -4.50 -12.41
CA ARG A 49 11.44 -4.17 -13.81
C ARG A 49 11.57 -5.34 -14.77
N THR A 50 12.31 -6.37 -14.37
CA THR A 50 12.57 -7.55 -15.19
C THR A 50 11.50 -8.62 -15.09
N ALA A 51 10.57 -8.51 -14.14
CA ALA A 51 9.55 -9.52 -13.89
C ALA A 51 8.21 -9.06 -14.48
N SER A 52 8.05 -9.16 -15.80
CA SER A 52 6.95 -8.51 -16.50
C SER A 52 5.81 -9.42 -16.96
N ARG A 53 5.67 -10.63 -16.42
CA ARG A 53 4.60 -11.51 -16.86
C ARG A 53 3.29 -11.19 -16.14
N ARG A 54 2.29 -10.83 -16.93
CA ARG A 54 0.93 -10.64 -16.43
C ARG A 54 0.36 -11.96 -15.92
N LYS A 55 -0.28 -11.90 -14.75
CA LYS A 55 -1.00 -13.05 -14.19
C LYS A 55 -2.43 -12.61 -13.85
N ALA A 56 -3.39 -13.49 -14.11
CA ALA A 56 -4.78 -13.22 -13.82
C ALA A 56 -4.98 -12.96 -12.32
N GLY A 57 -5.74 -11.93 -11.99
CA GLY A 57 -6.02 -11.57 -10.61
C GLY A 57 -4.91 -10.82 -9.89
N ILE A 58 -3.77 -10.58 -10.56
CA ILE A 58 -2.64 -9.86 -9.99
C ILE A 58 -2.35 -8.64 -10.83
N ARG A 59 -2.31 -7.47 -10.16
CA ARG A 59 -1.90 -6.23 -10.81
C ARG A 59 -0.45 -5.94 -10.44
N LEU A 60 0.42 -6.01 -11.44
CA LEU A 60 1.85 -5.77 -11.28
C LEU A 60 2.17 -4.30 -11.43
N HIS A 61 2.98 -3.78 -10.52
CA HIS A 61 3.51 -2.43 -10.57
C HIS A 61 5.03 -2.52 -10.64
N THR A 62 5.67 -1.71 -11.46
CA THR A 62 7.12 -1.73 -11.66
C THR A 62 7.79 -0.48 -11.11
N ASN A 63 7.40 -0.07 -9.92
CA ASN A 63 7.95 1.11 -9.28
C ASN A 63 9.24 0.80 -8.55
N ARG A 64 10.11 1.80 -8.46
CA ARG A 64 11.32 1.69 -7.63
C ARG A 64 10.94 1.78 -6.15
N LEU A 65 11.60 0.93 -5.36
CA LEU A 65 11.46 0.95 -3.90
C LEU A 65 12.84 1.13 -3.28
N ALA A 66 12.95 2.13 -2.40
CA ALA A 66 14.12 2.24 -1.54
C ALA A 66 14.01 1.25 -0.38
N ALA A 67 15.13 0.89 0.22
CA ALA A 67 15.14 -0.08 1.32
C ALA A 67 14.26 0.35 2.49
N ASP A 68 14.17 1.66 2.76
CA ASP A 68 13.35 2.19 3.85
C ASP A 68 11.85 2.23 3.53
N GLU A 69 11.45 1.85 2.33
CA GLU A 69 10.06 1.82 1.89
C GLU A 69 9.45 0.42 1.95
N VAL A 70 10.23 -0.57 2.37
CA VAL A 70 9.79 -1.97 2.46
C VAL A 70 9.97 -2.45 3.89
N THR A 71 8.98 -3.18 4.37
CA THR A 71 9.03 -3.80 5.70
C THR A 71 8.43 -5.19 5.63
N GLN A 72 8.28 -5.83 6.78
CA GLN A 72 7.64 -7.13 6.90
C GLN A 72 6.38 -7.00 7.75
N ARG A 73 5.29 -7.63 7.32
CA ARG A 73 4.08 -7.71 8.12
C ARG A 73 3.35 -8.99 7.76
N ALA A 74 2.87 -9.70 8.77
CA ALA A 74 2.18 -10.99 8.58
C ALA A 74 3.03 -11.99 7.78
N GLY A 75 4.35 -11.88 7.85
CA GLY A 75 5.27 -12.76 7.13
C GLY A 75 5.50 -12.39 5.67
N LEU A 76 4.97 -11.25 5.21
CA LEU A 76 5.08 -10.81 3.82
C LEU A 76 5.91 -9.54 3.71
N PRO A 77 6.74 -9.44 2.65
CA PRO A 77 7.32 -8.14 2.30
C PRO A 77 6.20 -7.21 1.85
N ILE A 78 6.18 -6.02 2.39
CA ILE A 78 5.10 -5.08 2.18
C ILE A 78 5.66 -3.66 2.18
N THR A 79 5.05 -2.75 1.41
CA THR A 79 5.41 -1.35 1.48
C THR A 79 5.07 -0.78 2.87
N THR A 80 5.87 0.17 3.35
CA THR A 80 5.55 0.87 4.60
C THR A 80 4.20 1.56 4.48
N VAL A 81 3.57 1.89 5.60
CA VAL A 81 2.26 2.57 5.60
C VAL A 81 2.33 3.88 4.83
N ALA A 82 3.36 4.70 5.05
CA ALA A 82 3.50 5.97 4.35
C ALA A 82 3.66 5.77 2.84
N ARG A 83 4.48 4.81 2.41
CA ARG A 83 4.65 4.50 0.98
C ARG A 83 3.36 3.96 0.39
N THR A 84 2.65 3.10 1.11
CA THR A 84 1.37 2.54 0.67
C THR A 84 0.35 3.65 0.39
N ILE A 85 0.22 4.59 1.31
CA ILE A 85 -0.73 5.70 1.15
C ILE A 85 -0.32 6.58 -0.03
N ALA A 86 0.96 6.90 -0.16
CA ALA A 86 1.46 7.68 -1.30
C ALA A 86 1.17 6.97 -2.63
N ASP A 87 1.34 5.65 -2.68
CA ASP A 87 1.09 4.86 -3.89
C ASP A 87 -0.38 4.86 -4.29
N VAL A 88 -1.31 4.73 -3.34
CA VAL A 88 -2.74 4.73 -3.67
C VAL A 88 -3.23 6.13 -4.06
N ILE A 89 -2.60 7.18 -3.55
CA ILE A 89 -2.86 8.55 -4.03
C ILE A 89 -2.47 8.65 -5.50
N THR A 90 -1.25 8.25 -5.82
CA THR A 90 -0.75 8.28 -7.19
C THR A 90 -1.59 7.40 -8.12
N GLY A 91 -2.07 6.28 -7.61
CA GLY A 91 -2.90 5.34 -8.36
C GLY A 91 -4.35 5.76 -8.54
N GLY A 92 -4.77 6.84 -7.91
CA GLY A 92 -6.12 7.39 -8.10
C GLY A 92 -7.21 6.76 -7.25
N LEU A 93 -6.86 6.18 -6.11
CA LEU A 93 -7.88 5.70 -5.17
C LEU A 93 -8.79 6.86 -4.74
N ALA A 94 -10.06 6.57 -4.44
CA ALA A 94 -11.02 7.58 -4.04
C ALA A 94 -10.53 8.36 -2.81
N ARG A 95 -10.73 9.69 -2.82
CA ARG A 95 -10.22 10.58 -1.77
C ARG A 95 -10.75 10.20 -0.39
N ASP A 96 -12.01 9.79 -0.30
CA ASP A 96 -12.60 9.38 0.98
C ASP A 96 -11.91 8.16 1.57
N GLN A 97 -11.54 7.21 0.74
CA GLN A 97 -10.82 6.01 1.17
C GLN A 97 -9.40 6.36 1.62
N ILE A 98 -8.72 7.23 0.90
CA ILE A 98 -7.38 7.69 1.27
C ILE A 98 -7.43 8.45 2.59
N ARG A 99 -8.41 9.34 2.75
CA ARG A 99 -8.58 10.13 3.97
C ARG A 99 -8.81 9.21 5.18
N GLN A 100 -9.70 8.24 5.04
CA GLN A 100 -9.99 7.29 6.09
C GLN A 100 -8.74 6.48 6.47
N ALA A 101 -8.01 5.96 5.47
CA ALA A 101 -6.79 5.18 5.71
C ALA A 101 -5.72 6.04 6.41
N SER A 102 -5.53 7.28 5.95
CA SER A 102 -4.55 8.19 6.54
C SER A 102 -4.88 8.53 7.99
N HIS A 103 -6.15 8.87 8.24
CA HIS A 103 -6.63 9.20 9.58
C HIS A 103 -6.42 8.02 10.53
N GLU A 104 -6.82 6.84 10.14
CA GLU A 104 -6.69 5.65 10.97
C GLU A 104 -5.23 5.28 11.21
N ALA A 105 -4.39 5.39 10.18
CA ALA A 105 -2.96 5.13 10.33
C ALA A 105 -2.31 6.07 11.34
N LEU A 106 -2.68 7.34 11.32
CA LEU A 106 -2.19 8.33 12.29
C LEU A 106 -2.70 8.02 13.70
N GLN A 107 -3.98 7.72 13.84
CA GLN A 107 -4.57 7.41 15.15
C GLN A 107 -3.98 6.15 15.77
N ARG A 108 -3.71 5.14 14.97
CA ARG A 108 -3.13 3.88 15.44
C ARG A 108 -1.61 3.96 15.63
N GLY A 109 -0.99 5.10 15.30
CA GLY A 109 0.45 5.26 15.43
C GLY A 109 1.26 4.46 14.42
N LEU A 110 0.67 4.07 13.30
CA LEU A 110 1.37 3.30 12.26
C LEU A 110 2.32 4.17 11.43
N THR A 111 2.08 5.46 11.41
CA THR A 111 2.93 6.43 10.71
C THR A 111 2.75 7.81 11.36
N THR A 112 3.49 8.79 10.87
CA THR A 112 3.39 10.18 11.33
C THR A 112 3.07 11.10 10.17
N ARG A 113 2.59 12.32 10.46
CA ARG A 113 2.34 13.34 9.44
C ARG A 113 3.62 13.62 8.65
N GLU A 114 4.75 13.75 9.35
CA GLU A 114 6.05 14.02 8.71
C GLU A 114 6.41 12.91 7.73
N ASN A 115 6.20 11.64 8.12
CA ASN A 115 6.50 10.51 7.24
C ASN A 115 5.58 10.48 6.02
N LEU A 116 4.29 10.77 6.21
CA LEU A 116 3.34 10.83 5.09
C LEU A 116 3.74 11.91 4.09
N LEU A 117 4.04 13.11 4.59
CA LEU A 117 4.43 14.23 3.72
C LEU A 117 5.76 13.97 3.03
N ALA A 118 6.75 13.46 3.75
CA ALA A 118 8.06 13.15 3.16
C ALA A 118 7.94 12.09 2.07
N GLN A 119 7.12 11.08 2.30
CA GLN A 119 6.92 10.02 1.31
C GLN A 119 6.19 10.53 0.08
N ALA A 120 5.20 11.39 0.27
CA ALA A 120 4.44 11.98 -0.83
C ALA A 120 5.34 12.83 -1.74
N VAL A 121 6.28 13.57 -1.14
CA VAL A 121 7.25 14.36 -1.91
C VAL A 121 8.09 13.46 -2.82
N ARG A 122 8.49 12.31 -2.34
CA ARG A 122 9.25 11.33 -3.16
C ARG A 122 8.45 10.85 -4.37
N ARG A 123 7.13 10.84 -4.28
CA ARG A 123 6.25 10.35 -5.35
C ARG A 123 5.90 11.42 -6.38
N GLY A 124 6.14 12.68 -6.09
CA GLY A 124 5.92 13.76 -7.03
C GLY A 124 5.07 14.88 -6.47
N GLU A 125 4.99 15.98 -7.24
CA GLU A 125 4.33 17.20 -6.81
C GLU A 125 2.83 17.02 -6.58
N GLN A 126 2.14 16.33 -7.48
CA GLN A 126 0.69 16.13 -7.36
C GLN A 126 0.36 15.32 -6.11
N THR A 127 1.11 14.26 -5.85
CA THR A 127 0.92 13.43 -4.68
C THR A 127 1.18 14.23 -3.41
N SER A 128 2.23 15.06 -3.42
CA SER A 128 2.58 15.93 -2.30
C SER A 128 1.46 16.94 -2.00
N LEU A 129 0.91 17.57 -3.02
CA LEU A 129 -0.19 18.54 -2.86
C LEU A 129 -1.44 17.86 -2.31
N LEU A 130 -1.79 16.71 -2.83
CA LEU A 130 -2.98 15.98 -2.39
C LEU A 130 -2.83 15.52 -0.95
N MET A 131 -1.66 15.00 -0.58
CA MET A 131 -1.38 14.59 0.80
C MET A 131 -1.52 15.79 1.74
N GLY A 132 -0.97 16.93 1.37
CA GLY A 132 -1.08 18.16 2.15
C GLY A 132 -2.55 18.55 2.37
N ASP A 133 -3.35 18.52 1.34
CA ASP A 133 -4.78 18.83 1.43
C ASP A 133 -5.52 17.87 2.36
N LEU A 134 -5.27 16.58 2.24
CA LEU A 134 -5.92 15.57 3.07
C LEU A 134 -5.56 15.74 4.54
N LEU A 135 -4.30 16.05 4.84
CA LEU A 135 -3.85 16.25 6.21
C LEU A 135 -4.34 17.56 6.81
N GLN A 136 -4.51 18.61 6.01
CA GLN A 136 -5.10 19.86 6.49
C GLN A 136 -6.57 19.69 6.85
N SER A 137 -7.31 18.89 6.09
CA SER A 137 -8.73 18.62 6.38
C SER A 137 -8.91 17.95 7.74
N GLU A 138 -7.90 17.25 8.23
CA GLU A 138 -7.93 16.60 9.54
C GLU A 138 -7.67 17.57 10.69
N GLU A 139 -6.87 18.61 10.45
CA GLU A 139 -6.57 19.62 11.47
C GLU A 139 -7.73 20.59 11.68
N ASN A 140 -8.58 20.74 10.68
CA ASN A 140 -9.73 21.66 10.71
C ASN A 140 -11.01 20.87 10.51
N PRO A 141 -11.52 20.19 11.55
CA PRO A 141 -12.77 19.46 11.43
C PRO A 141 -13.97 20.38 11.24
#